data_391106acc54b32cf5bf4ddd0c1a497ae
#
_entry.id   391106acc54b32cf5bf4ddd0c1a497ae
#
_cell.length_a   1.000
_cell.length_b   1.000
_cell.length_c   1.000
_cell.angle_alpha   90.00
_cell.angle_beta   90.00
_cell.angle_gamma   90.00
#
_symmetry.space_group_name_H-M   'P 1'
#
loop_
_entity.id
_entity.type
_entity.pdbx_description
1 polymer ?
#
loop_
_entity_poly.entity_id
_entity_poly.type
_entity_poly.pdbx_seq_one_letter_code
_entity_poly.pdbx_strand_id
1 'polypeptide(L)'
;MDKERLLLWIRAVLIFTPSSKRIWEVSANYDDIVEFMTALDDHMVSGLNDKELQRIGKYSLKDAEIIKKRCEELGINIYCYESEGYPDRLKRIANPPAVLYTYGNLDFLN
;
A
#
# COMPACT_ATOMS: atom_id res chain seq x y z
N MET A 1 -10.34 4.43 9.77
CA MET A 1 -9.12 4.54 8.94
C MET A 1 -9.12 5.86 8.19
N ASP A 2 -8.04 6.60 8.29
CA ASP A 2 -7.88 7.86 7.56
C ASP A 2 -7.79 7.59 6.06
N LYS A 3 -8.59 8.33 5.29
CA LYS A 3 -8.62 8.22 3.82
C LYS A 3 -7.25 8.51 3.19
N GLU A 4 -6.53 9.50 3.72
CA GLU A 4 -5.21 9.85 3.21
C GLU A 4 -4.21 8.72 3.39
N ARG A 5 -4.24 8.06 4.54
CA ARG A 5 -3.34 6.93 4.81
C ARG A 5 -3.61 5.77 3.86
N LEU A 6 -4.88 5.50 3.56
CA LEU A 6 -5.24 4.46 2.59
C LEU A 6 -4.67 4.78 1.21
N LEU A 7 -4.78 6.03 0.77
CA LEU A 7 -4.23 6.45 -0.52
C LEU A 7 -2.71 6.30 -0.56
N LEU A 8 -2.03 6.61 0.54
CA LEU A 8 -0.58 6.42 0.63
C LEU A 8 -0.20 4.94 0.48
N TRP A 9 -0.95 4.03 1.11
CA TRP A 9 -0.71 2.60 0.96
C TRP A 9 -0.95 2.12 -0.46
N ILE A 10 -2.00 2.60 -1.11
CA ILE A 10 -2.29 2.24 -2.51
C ILE A 10 -1.14 2.69 -3.42
N ARG A 11 -0.67 3.93 -3.24
CA ARG A 11 0.47 4.43 -4.02
C ARG A 11 1.73 3.60 -3.77
N ALA A 12 1.99 3.25 -2.52
CA ALA A 12 3.15 2.44 -2.16
C ALA A 12 3.12 1.10 -2.90
N VAL A 13 1.96 0.45 -2.95
CA VAL A 13 1.82 -0.83 -3.68
C VAL A 13 2.06 -0.64 -5.18
N LEU A 14 1.60 0.46 -5.76
CA LEU A 14 1.86 0.74 -7.18
C LEU A 14 3.36 0.85 -7.48
N ILE A 15 4.12 1.44 -6.55
CA ILE A 15 5.57 1.60 -6.71
C ILE A 15 6.30 0.27 -6.57
N PHE A 16 5.90 -0.57 -5.60
CA PHE A 16 6.64 -1.80 -5.25
C PHE A 16 6.02 -3.09 -5.79
N THR A 17 4.95 -3.00 -6.56
CA THR A 17 4.30 -4.18 -7.16
C THR A 17 5.28 -4.87 -8.14
N PRO A 18 5.18 -6.18 -8.35
CA PRO A 18 4.21 -7.10 -7.79
C PRO A 18 4.60 -7.73 -6.45
N SER A 19 5.79 -7.48 -5.94
CA SER A 19 6.29 -8.14 -4.74
C SER A 19 5.85 -7.46 -3.45
N SER A 20 5.17 -8.19 -2.58
CA SER A 20 4.86 -7.69 -1.24
C SER A 20 6.10 -7.64 -0.34
N LYS A 21 7.15 -8.38 -0.70
CA LYS A 21 8.40 -8.40 0.07
C LYS A 21 9.13 -7.06 0.03
N ARG A 22 9.21 -6.44 -1.15
CA ARG A 22 9.98 -5.21 -1.33
C ARG A 22 9.48 -4.05 -0.48
N ILE A 23 8.16 -3.87 -0.41
CA ILE A 23 7.61 -2.76 0.37
C ILE A 23 8.02 -2.87 1.85
N TRP A 24 8.03 -4.09 2.40
CA TRP A 24 8.42 -4.30 3.79
C TRP A 24 9.93 -4.13 4.00
N GLU A 25 10.74 -4.58 3.04
CA GLU A 25 12.19 -4.42 3.13
C GLU A 25 12.61 -2.96 3.15
N VAL A 26 12.09 -2.15 2.20
CA VAL A 26 12.52 -0.76 2.08
C VAL A 26 11.86 0.16 3.10
N SER A 27 10.70 -0.20 3.64
CA SER A 27 10.01 0.59 4.65
C SER A 27 10.43 0.25 6.08
N ALA A 28 11.30 -0.74 6.28
CA ALA A 28 11.65 -1.27 7.59
C ALA A 28 12.21 -0.22 8.57
N ASN A 29 12.86 0.83 8.04
CA ASN A 29 13.45 1.89 8.86
C ASN A 29 12.49 3.05 9.16
N TYR A 30 11.24 2.92 8.74
CA TYR A 30 10.22 3.96 8.92
C TYR A 30 9.08 3.41 9.77
N ASP A 31 8.63 4.21 10.73
CA ASP A 31 7.58 3.78 11.66
C ASP A 31 6.18 3.96 11.11
N ASP A 32 6.02 4.75 10.05
CA ASP A 32 4.71 5.20 9.57
C ASP A 32 4.73 5.33 8.05
N ILE A 33 3.59 5.03 7.43
CA ILE A 33 3.44 5.15 5.98
C ILE A 33 3.62 6.60 5.50
N VAL A 34 3.18 7.58 6.28
CA VAL A 34 3.35 9.00 5.94
C VAL A 34 4.84 9.35 5.88
N GLU A 35 5.60 8.95 6.89
CA GLU A 35 7.03 9.19 6.96
C GLU A 35 7.75 8.52 5.78
N PHE A 36 7.41 7.27 5.50
CA PHE A 36 8.01 6.51 4.41
C PHE A 36 7.74 7.16 3.04
N MET A 37 6.49 7.52 2.77
CA MET A 37 6.13 8.11 1.47
C MET A 37 6.74 9.50 1.30
N THR A 38 6.84 10.28 2.37
CA THR A 38 7.53 11.57 2.34
C THR A 38 9.00 11.38 1.99
N ALA A 39 9.65 10.40 2.61
CA ALA A 39 11.06 10.10 2.31
C ALA A 39 11.25 9.63 0.86
N LEU A 40 10.32 8.85 0.32
CA LEU A 40 10.37 8.44 -1.09
C LEU A 40 10.32 9.65 -2.02
N ASP A 41 9.40 10.58 -1.77
CA ASP A 41 9.26 11.78 -2.61
C ASP A 41 10.45 12.71 -2.49
N ASP A 42 11.11 12.73 -1.33
CA ASP A 42 12.30 13.54 -1.08
C ASP A 42 13.60 12.85 -1.50
N HIS A 43 13.50 11.66 -2.13
CA HIS A 43 14.65 10.86 -2.58
C HIS A 43 15.61 10.49 -1.43
N MET A 44 15.04 10.26 -0.25
CA MET A 44 15.81 9.94 0.96
C MET A 44 15.90 8.44 1.25
N VAL A 45 15.15 7.62 0.52
CA VAL A 45 15.15 6.17 0.72
C VAL A 45 16.26 5.52 -0.09
N SER A 46 17.12 4.74 0.56
CA SER A 46 18.20 4.01 -0.10
C SER A 46 17.75 2.60 -0.50
N GLY A 47 18.51 1.98 -1.39
CA GLY A 47 18.29 0.58 -1.77
C GLY A 47 17.22 0.36 -2.82
N LEU A 48 16.74 1.42 -3.49
CA LEU A 48 15.74 1.31 -4.53
C LEU A 48 16.38 0.89 -5.86
N ASN A 49 15.69 0.03 -6.61
CA ASN A 49 16.12 -0.33 -7.96
C ASN A 49 15.57 0.67 -9.00
N ASP A 50 16.04 0.53 -10.26
CA ASP A 50 15.67 1.47 -11.31
C ASP A 50 14.17 1.51 -11.59
N LYS A 51 13.50 0.36 -11.54
CA LYS A 51 12.06 0.29 -11.75
C LYS A 51 11.29 1.02 -10.65
N GLU A 52 11.73 0.86 -9.41
CA GLU A 52 11.12 1.52 -8.27
C GLU A 52 11.29 3.03 -8.37
N LEU A 53 12.48 3.49 -8.72
CA LEU A 53 12.75 4.92 -8.93
C LEU A 53 11.86 5.52 -10.04
N GLN A 54 11.71 4.80 -11.13
CA GLN A 54 10.82 5.24 -12.22
C GLN A 54 9.36 5.32 -11.76
N ARG A 55 8.90 4.37 -10.96
CA ARG A 55 7.53 4.31 -10.49
C ARG A 55 7.19 5.41 -9.49
N ILE A 56 8.15 5.89 -8.71
CA ILE A 56 7.94 7.03 -7.82
C ILE A 56 7.51 8.25 -8.62
N GLY A 57 8.14 8.50 -9.77
CA GLY A 57 7.78 9.60 -10.65
C GLY A 57 6.52 9.34 -11.49
N LYS A 58 6.22 8.07 -11.75
CA LYS A 58 5.09 7.66 -12.60
C LYS A 58 3.76 7.67 -11.84
N TYR A 59 3.75 7.19 -10.59
CA TYR A 59 2.53 7.04 -9.81
C TYR A 59 2.46 8.08 -8.70
N SER A 60 1.40 8.90 -8.72
CA SER A 60 1.14 9.91 -7.71
C SER A 60 -0.05 9.51 -6.84
N LEU A 61 -0.38 10.33 -5.84
CA LEU A 61 -1.59 10.15 -5.05
C LEU A 61 -2.85 10.23 -5.91
N LYS A 62 -2.79 10.96 -7.01
CA LYS A 62 -3.92 11.05 -7.95
C LYS A 62 -4.24 9.69 -8.55
N ASP A 63 -3.21 8.89 -8.87
CA ASP A 63 -3.41 7.54 -9.37
C ASP A 63 -4.09 6.66 -8.31
N ALA A 64 -3.70 6.81 -7.06
CA ALA A 64 -4.33 6.10 -5.96
C ALA A 64 -5.80 6.50 -5.78
N GLU A 65 -6.11 7.78 -5.94
CA GLU A 65 -7.49 8.28 -5.88
C GLU A 65 -8.35 7.68 -6.99
N ILE A 66 -7.81 7.57 -8.20
CA ILE A 66 -8.50 6.97 -9.35
C ILE A 66 -8.83 5.50 -9.03
N ILE A 67 -7.87 4.76 -8.51
CA ILE A 67 -8.07 3.35 -8.13
C ILE A 67 -9.15 3.23 -7.07
N LYS A 68 -9.09 4.06 -6.03
CA LYS A 68 -10.07 4.03 -4.95
C LYS A 68 -11.47 4.31 -5.47
N LYS A 69 -11.62 5.33 -6.29
CA LYS A 69 -12.90 5.68 -6.89
C LYS A 69 -13.44 4.57 -7.76
N ARG A 70 -12.58 3.96 -8.57
CA ARG A 70 -12.97 2.84 -9.44
C ARG A 70 -13.46 1.65 -8.61
N CYS A 71 -12.79 1.35 -7.52
CA CYS A 71 -13.20 0.27 -6.62
C CYS A 71 -14.57 0.56 -6.00
N GLU A 72 -14.82 1.81 -5.57
CA GLU A 72 -16.12 2.21 -5.05
C GLU A 72 -17.23 1.99 -6.07
N GLU A 73 -17.00 2.38 -7.34
CA GLU A 73 -17.96 2.20 -8.42
C GLU A 73 -18.26 0.73 -8.71
N LEU A 74 -17.27 -0.14 -8.53
CA LEU A 74 -17.40 -1.58 -8.79
C LEU A 74 -17.84 -2.39 -7.58
N GLY A 75 -18.04 -1.76 -6.43
CA GLY A 75 -18.40 -2.47 -5.20
C GLY A 75 -17.24 -3.26 -4.60
N ILE A 76 -16.01 -2.89 -4.91
CA ILE A 76 -14.81 -3.52 -4.36
C ILE A 76 -14.39 -2.79 -3.09
N ASN A 77 -14.18 -3.55 -2.01
CA ASN A 77 -13.66 -3.02 -0.75
C ASN A 77 -12.15 -3.05 -0.77
N ILE A 78 -11.53 -2.01 -0.22
CA ILE A 78 -10.07 -1.90 -0.11
C ILE A 78 -9.68 -1.92 1.36
N TYR A 79 -8.76 -2.81 1.70
CA TYR A 79 -8.18 -2.87 3.06
C TYR A 79 -6.68 -2.67 2.93
N CYS A 80 -6.10 -1.76 3.70
CA CYS A 80 -4.65 -1.70 3.82
C CYS A 80 -4.22 -2.36 5.14
N TYR A 81 -2.92 -2.57 5.32
CA TYR A 81 -2.39 -3.27 6.48
C TYR A 81 -2.87 -2.68 7.82
N GLU A 82 -3.12 -1.37 7.87
CA GLU A 82 -3.59 -0.67 9.09
C GLU A 82 -5.11 -0.70 9.25
N SER A 83 -5.88 -1.16 8.27
CA SER A 83 -7.34 -1.15 8.33
C SER A 83 -7.85 -2.12 9.38
N GLU A 84 -8.92 -1.74 10.10
CA GLU A 84 -9.55 -2.60 11.10
C GLU A 84 -10.03 -3.93 10.51
N GLY A 85 -10.50 -3.91 9.27
CA GLY A 85 -10.99 -5.11 8.59
C GLY A 85 -9.90 -5.99 8.00
N TYR A 86 -8.62 -5.62 8.12
CA TYR A 86 -7.52 -6.44 7.61
C TYR A 86 -7.42 -7.73 8.44
N PRO A 87 -7.42 -8.92 7.80
CA PRO A 87 -7.42 -10.19 8.52
C PRO A 87 -6.15 -10.41 9.34
N ASP A 88 -6.31 -10.75 10.63
CA ASP A 88 -5.18 -11.01 11.52
C ASP A 88 -4.30 -12.16 11.03
N ARG A 89 -4.91 -13.16 10.39
CA ARG A 89 -4.17 -14.29 9.83
C ARG A 89 -3.13 -13.85 8.81
N LEU A 90 -3.48 -12.89 7.97
CA LEU A 90 -2.56 -12.40 6.94
C LEU A 90 -1.40 -11.60 7.53
N LYS A 91 -1.60 -10.96 8.68
CA LYS A 91 -0.52 -10.23 9.35
C LYS A 91 0.59 -11.14 9.86
N ARG A 92 0.29 -12.42 10.03
CA ARG A 92 1.23 -13.42 10.58
C ARG A 92 2.14 -14.04 9.53
N ILE A 93 1.85 -13.88 8.24
CA ILE A 93 2.73 -14.41 7.21
C ILE A 93 3.95 -13.50 7.03
N ALA A 94 5.02 -14.04 6.44
CA ALA A 94 6.30 -13.34 6.36
C ALA A 94 6.23 -12.01 5.59
N ASN A 95 5.46 -11.97 4.50
CA ASN A 95 5.34 -10.78 3.66
C ASN A 95 3.87 -10.53 3.34
N PRO A 96 3.10 -9.99 4.31
CA PRO A 96 1.68 -9.79 4.10
C PRO A 96 1.40 -8.75 3.02
N PRO A 97 0.32 -8.92 2.23
CA PRO A 97 -0.05 -7.89 1.26
C PRO A 97 -0.32 -6.56 1.97
N ALA A 98 0.24 -5.48 1.45
CA ALA A 98 0.02 -4.15 2.04
C ALA A 98 -1.39 -3.65 1.78
N VAL A 99 -2.00 -4.04 0.65
CA VAL A 99 -3.37 -3.67 0.28
C VAL A 99 -4.09 -4.90 -0.25
N LEU A 100 -5.36 -5.05 0.16
CA LEU A 100 -6.25 -6.12 -0.30
C LEU A 100 -7.47 -5.51 -0.98
N TYR A 101 -7.86 -6.11 -2.09
CA TYR A 101 -9.06 -5.74 -2.84
C TYR A 101 -10.04 -6.91 -2.81
N THR A 102 -11.30 -6.68 -2.40
CA THR A 102 -12.25 -7.77 -2.22
C THR A 102 -13.69 -7.33 -2.46
N TYR A 103 -14.52 -8.27 -2.93
CA TYR A 103 -15.97 -8.12 -2.93
C TYR A 103 -16.49 -8.68 -1.62
N GLY A 104 -17.22 -7.87 -0.85
CA GLY A 104 -17.71 -8.29 0.47
C GLY A 104 -16.67 -8.11 1.57
N ASN A 105 -16.97 -8.63 2.76
CA ASN A 105 -16.09 -8.49 3.91
C ASN A 105 -15.15 -9.69 4.08
N LEU A 106 -14.14 -9.54 4.94
CA LEU A 106 -13.13 -10.55 5.19
C LEU A 106 -13.28 -11.23 6.55
N ASP A 107 -14.46 -11.14 7.17
CA ASP A 107 -14.68 -11.68 8.51
C ASP A 107 -14.40 -13.18 8.59
N PHE A 108 -14.68 -13.91 7.52
CA PHE A 108 -14.43 -15.36 7.46
C PHE A 108 -12.95 -15.73 7.52
N LEU A 109 -12.03 -14.77 7.36
CA LEU A 109 -10.59 -15.00 7.44
C LEU A 109 -10.01 -14.77 8.84
N ASN A 110 -10.80 -14.25 9.74
CA ASN A 110 -10.33 -13.94 11.09
C ASN A 110 -10.61 -15.06 12.09
#